data_0bde5cf87bc56ff239a2d359b5484b94
#
_entry.id   0bde5cf87bc56ff239a2d359b5484b94
#
_cell.length_a   1.000
_cell.length_b   1.000
_cell.length_c   1.000
_cell.angle_alpha   90.00
_cell.angle_beta   90.00
_cell.angle_gamma   90.00
#
_symmetry.space_group_name_H-M   'P 1'
#
loop_
_entity.id
_entity.type
_entity.pdbx_description
1 polymer ?
#
loop_
_entity_poly.entity_id
_entity_poly.type
_entity_poly.pdbx_seq_one_letter_code
_entity_poly.pdbx_strand_id
1 'polypeptide(L)'
;IANGIYVAPRTRIITYDDKIVRPEQLRVARRLIRDYNTRGHSLRETVERAASVNRGEENYIKPYKSNAAIQIDSFHDYEPCILAKYLLEIPQFRQELTDEFMAENDLTDLMKVVREVPPLHTPYVPLNSIVREFVGGSCYEY
;
A
#
# COMPACT_ATOMS: atom_id res chain seq x y z
N ILE A 1 19.42 -4.20 26.44
CA ILE A 1 19.53 -4.02 24.96
C ILE A 1 18.17 -4.43 24.43
N ALA A 2 17.40 -3.46 23.92
CA ALA A 2 16.11 -3.76 23.28
C ALA A 2 16.39 -4.35 21.88
N ASN A 3 15.87 -5.54 21.59
CA ASN A 3 15.91 -6.10 20.26
C ASN A 3 14.84 -5.40 19.40
N GLY A 4 15.27 -4.57 18.44
CA GLY A 4 14.40 -3.91 17.51
C GLY A 4 13.91 -4.87 16.42
N ILE A 5 12.65 -4.71 16.00
CA ILE A 5 12.09 -5.37 14.83
C ILE A 5 11.70 -4.26 13.84
N TYR A 6 12.18 -4.38 12.59
CA TYR A 6 11.76 -3.51 11.50
C TYR A 6 10.76 -4.24 10.61
N VAL A 7 9.56 -3.71 10.50
CA VAL A 7 8.47 -4.28 9.67
C VAL A 7 8.07 -3.27 8.60
N ALA A 8 8.19 -3.64 7.35
CA ALA A 8 7.75 -2.81 6.22
C ALA A 8 7.60 -3.68 4.96
N PRO A 9 6.77 -3.28 3.98
CA PRO A 9 6.88 -3.87 2.66
C PRO A 9 8.27 -3.55 2.08
N ARG A 10 8.96 -4.57 1.59
CA ARG A 10 10.33 -4.47 1.06
C ARG A 10 10.43 -5.01 -0.36
N THR A 11 9.53 -5.93 -0.71
CA THR A 11 9.43 -6.51 -2.04
C THR A 11 9.16 -5.41 -3.07
N ARG A 12 9.84 -5.52 -4.20
CA ARG A 12 9.64 -4.69 -5.40
C ARG A 12 8.93 -5.52 -6.44
N ILE A 13 7.93 -4.97 -7.06
CA ILE A 13 7.23 -5.61 -8.17
C ILE A 13 7.83 -5.06 -9.47
N ILE A 14 8.16 -5.93 -10.40
CA ILE A 14 8.67 -5.54 -11.72
C ILE A 14 7.50 -5.66 -12.69
N THR A 15 7.22 -4.58 -13.42
CA THR A 15 6.22 -4.54 -14.48
C THR A 15 6.76 -5.23 -15.74
N TYR A 16 5.88 -5.54 -16.71
CA TYR A 16 6.29 -6.16 -17.97
C TYR A 16 7.23 -5.27 -18.82
N ASP A 17 7.23 -3.95 -18.60
CA ASP A 17 8.11 -2.96 -19.24
C ASP A 17 9.34 -2.61 -18.37
N ASP A 18 9.74 -3.53 -17.49
CA ASP A 18 10.91 -3.43 -16.61
C ASP A 18 10.90 -2.23 -15.64
N LYS A 19 9.74 -1.66 -15.36
CA LYS A 19 9.59 -0.64 -14.31
C LYS A 19 9.46 -1.28 -12.94
N ILE A 20 9.90 -0.57 -11.93
CA ILE A 20 9.88 -1.05 -10.56
C ILE A 20 8.81 -0.32 -9.75
N VAL A 21 7.81 -1.07 -9.30
CA VAL A 21 6.89 -0.60 -8.26
C VAL A 21 7.60 -0.68 -6.92
N ARG A 22 7.77 0.46 -6.29
CA ARG A 22 8.50 0.59 -5.03
C ARG A 22 7.60 0.35 -3.82
N PRO A 23 8.17 -0.08 -2.69
CA PRO A 23 7.43 -0.25 -1.44
C PRO A 23 6.64 0.98 -1.00
N GLU A 24 7.14 2.19 -1.31
CA GLU A 24 6.47 3.46 -1.01
C GLU A 24 5.12 3.58 -1.74
N GLN A 25 5.06 3.17 -3.01
CA GLN A 25 3.83 3.18 -3.81
C GLN A 25 2.78 2.21 -3.25
N LEU A 26 3.21 1.02 -2.83
CA LEU A 26 2.34 0.05 -2.14
C LEU A 26 1.77 0.63 -0.84
N ARG A 27 2.60 1.32 -0.05
CA ARG A 27 2.13 1.96 1.19
C ARG A 27 1.11 3.08 0.94
N VAL A 28 1.28 3.84 -0.14
CA VAL A 28 0.27 4.84 -0.54
C VAL A 28 -1.04 4.14 -0.90
N ALA A 29 -1.01 3.10 -1.73
CA ALA A 29 -2.21 2.34 -2.11
C ALA A 29 -2.94 1.74 -0.89
N ARG A 30 -2.21 1.12 0.03
CA ARG A 30 -2.76 0.62 1.31
C ARG A 30 -3.49 1.73 2.08
N ARG A 31 -2.89 2.91 2.18
CA ARG A 31 -3.49 4.06 2.86
C ARG A 31 -4.73 4.58 2.13
N LEU A 32 -4.70 4.67 0.81
CA LEU A 32 -5.86 5.08 0.02
C LEU A 32 -7.08 4.21 0.35
N ILE A 33 -6.90 2.90 0.33
CA ILE A 33 -7.98 1.95 0.62
C ILE A 33 -8.43 2.05 2.08
N ARG A 34 -7.50 2.05 3.03
CA ARG A 34 -7.81 2.15 4.47
C ARG A 34 -8.54 3.45 4.79
N ASP A 35 -7.99 4.57 4.38
CA ASP A 35 -8.52 5.90 4.75
C ASP A 35 -9.89 6.14 4.11
N TYR A 36 -10.12 5.58 2.91
CA TYR A 36 -11.44 5.54 2.30
C TYR A 36 -12.42 4.68 3.13
N ASN A 37 -12.04 3.44 3.48
CA ASN A 37 -12.93 2.49 4.15
C ASN A 37 -13.26 2.87 5.60
N THR A 38 -12.30 3.46 6.32
CA THR A 38 -12.40 3.61 7.78
C THR A 38 -12.41 5.05 8.27
N ARG A 39 -11.94 6.02 7.47
CA ARG A 39 -11.74 7.41 7.90
C ARG A 39 -12.54 8.42 7.09
N GLY A 40 -13.10 8.01 5.94
CA GLY A 40 -13.85 8.89 5.05
C GLY A 40 -13.01 10.01 4.42
N HIS A 41 -11.68 9.83 4.32
CA HIS A 41 -10.80 10.81 3.68
C HIS A 41 -10.88 10.70 2.15
N SER A 42 -10.73 11.83 1.46
CA SER A 42 -10.53 11.87 0.02
C SER A 42 -9.15 11.30 -0.38
N LEU A 43 -9.00 10.92 -1.65
CA LEU A 43 -7.71 10.46 -2.17
C LEU A 43 -6.63 11.54 -2.05
N ARG A 44 -6.98 12.79 -2.33
CA ARG A 44 -6.07 13.94 -2.24
C ARG A 44 -5.56 14.14 -0.81
N GLU A 45 -6.44 14.16 0.18
CA GLU A 45 -6.04 14.28 1.59
C GLU A 45 -5.12 13.13 2.03
N THR A 46 -5.41 11.90 1.59
CA THR A 46 -4.57 10.75 1.92
C THR A 46 -3.17 10.87 1.32
N VAL A 47 -3.05 11.31 0.06
CA VAL A 47 -1.75 11.46 -0.60
C VAL A 47 -0.94 12.59 0.01
N GLU A 48 -1.54 13.74 0.30
CA GLU A 48 -0.89 14.86 0.98
C GLU A 48 -0.31 14.44 2.33
N ARG A 49 -1.09 13.69 3.12
CA ARG A 49 -0.62 13.11 4.39
C ARG A 49 0.48 12.07 4.20
N ALA A 50 0.37 11.22 3.17
CA ALA A 50 1.38 10.21 2.86
C ALA A 50 2.75 10.83 2.58
N ALA A 51 2.81 11.96 1.88
CA ALA A 51 4.04 12.69 1.63
C ALA A 51 4.74 13.15 2.92
N SER A 52 3.96 13.63 3.91
CA SER A 52 4.50 14.00 5.23
C SER A 52 5.03 12.79 6.01
N VAL A 53 4.28 11.68 6.00
CA VAL A 53 4.70 10.43 6.67
C VAL A 53 5.95 9.85 6.04
N ASN A 54 6.06 9.86 4.70
CA ASN A 54 7.24 9.38 4.00
C ASN A 54 8.49 10.20 4.38
N ARG A 55 8.38 11.54 4.50
CA ARG A 55 9.50 12.37 5.01
C ARG A 55 9.89 12.00 6.44
N GLY A 56 8.92 11.74 7.29
CA GLY A 56 9.18 11.27 8.66
C GLY A 56 9.90 9.93 8.70
N GLU A 57 9.51 8.99 7.83
CA GLU A 57 10.15 7.68 7.72
C GLU A 57 11.61 7.80 7.24
N GLU A 58 11.87 8.61 6.21
CA GLU A 58 13.22 8.86 5.71
C GLU A 58 14.14 9.43 6.80
N ASN A 59 13.64 10.35 7.60
CA ASN A 59 14.45 11.09 8.56
C ASN A 59 14.60 10.35 9.90
N TYR A 60 13.59 9.59 10.34
CA TYR A 60 13.51 9.09 11.72
C TYR A 60 13.42 7.57 11.84
N ILE A 61 13.14 6.85 10.75
CA ILE A 61 13.00 5.38 10.78
C ILE A 61 14.08 4.70 9.95
N LYS A 62 14.24 5.06 8.68
CA LYS A 62 15.19 4.43 7.77
C LYS A 62 16.65 4.49 8.24
N PRO A 63 17.15 5.60 8.85
CA PRO A 63 18.53 5.64 9.36
C PRO A 63 18.82 4.58 10.45
N TYR A 64 17.79 4.17 11.18
CA TYR A 64 17.93 3.20 12.27
C TYR A 64 17.55 1.75 11.88
N LYS A 65 17.20 1.52 10.63
CA LYS A 65 16.79 0.20 10.13
C LYS A 65 17.87 -0.87 10.37
N SER A 66 19.16 -0.52 10.23
CA SER A 66 20.28 -1.42 10.46
C SER A 66 20.43 -1.84 11.93
N ASN A 67 19.84 -1.09 12.86
CA ASN A 67 19.87 -1.40 14.29
C ASN A 67 18.83 -2.47 14.69
N ALA A 68 17.91 -2.80 13.79
CA ALA A 68 16.92 -3.84 14.03
C ALA A 68 17.55 -5.23 13.93
N ALA A 69 17.37 -6.04 14.96
CA ALA A 69 17.85 -7.42 15.01
C ALA A 69 17.09 -8.33 14.01
N ILE A 70 15.83 -7.99 13.74
CA ILE A 70 14.95 -8.73 12.83
C ILE A 70 14.33 -7.75 11.83
N GLN A 71 14.30 -8.14 10.56
CA GLN A 71 13.64 -7.39 9.51
C GLN A 71 12.59 -8.27 8.83
N ILE A 72 11.34 -7.83 8.88
CA ILE A 72 10.19 -8.56 8.34
C ILE A 72 9.67 -7.81 7.11
N ASP A 73 9.50 -8.54 6.00
CA ASP A 73 8.77 -8.03 4.84
C ASP A 73 7.27 -8.25 5.06
N SER A 74 6.49 -7.18 5.05
CA SER A 74 5.04 -7.23 5.21
C SER A 74 4.27 -7.29 3.89
N PHE A 75 4.96 -7.51 2.77
CA PHE A 75 4.34 -7.72 1.46
C PHE A 75 3.80 -9.15 1.35
N HIS A 76 2.67 -9.29 0.65
CA HIS A 76 2.10 -10.56 0.27
C HIS A 76 1.92 -10.65 -1.24
N ASP A 77 2.26 -11.79 -1.85
CA ASP A 77 2.23 -11.97 -3.30
C ASP A 77 0.84 -11.75 -3.91
N TYR A 78 -0.24 -12.00 -3.16
CA TYR A 78 -1.61 -11.76 -3.60
C TYR A 78 -2.07 -10.30 -3.43
N GLU A 79 -1.27 -9.45 -2.82
CA GLU A 79 -1.66 -8.06 -2.51
C GLU A 79 -2.00 -7.23 -3.74
N PRO A 80 -1.27 -7.29 -4.87
CA PRO A 80 -1.65 -6.58 -6.08
C PRO A 80 -3.07 -6.94 -6.56
N CYS A 81 -3.48 -8.20 -6.41
CA CYS A 81 -4.83 -8.66 -6.77
C CYS A 81 -5.92 -8.04 -5.86
N ILE A 82 -5.61 -7.87 -4.56
CA ILE A 82 -6.49 -7.15 -3.63
C ILE A 82 -6.55 -5.66 -3.97
N LEU A 83 -5.41 -5.04 -4.26
CA LEU A 83 -5.38 -3.64 -4.68
C LEU A 83 -6.21 -3.43 -5.96
N ALA A 84 -6.14 -4.37 -6.92
CA ALA A 84 -6.95 -4.34 -8.13
C ALA A 84 -8.46 -4.29 -7.80
N LYS A 85 -8.92 -5.14 -6.88
CA LYS A 85 -10.32 -5.14 -6.43
C LYS A 85 -10.78 -3.76 -5.95
N TYR A 86 -9.99 -3.12 -5.10
CA TYR A 86 -10.38 -1.85 -4.50
C TYR A 86 -10.14 -0.65 -5.42
N LEU A 87 -8.98 -0.53 -6.03
CA LEU A 87 -8.61 0.65 -6.81
C LEU A 87 -9.34 0.73 -8.17
N LEU A 88 -9.76 -0.43 -8.74
CA LEU A 88 -10.44 -0.45 -10.03
C LEU A 88 -11.97 -0.56 -9.91
N GLU A 89 -12.52 -1.12 -8.84
CA GLU A 89 -13.95 -1.38 -8.75
C GLU A 89 -14.71 -0.32 -7.94
N ILE A 90 -14.06 0.39 -7.01
CA ILE A 90 -14.71 1.46 -6.26
C ILE A 90 -14.97 2.66 -7.19
N PRO A 91 -16.24 3.10 -7.33
CA PRO A 91 -16.61 4.16 -8.28
C PRO A 91 -15.87 5.48 -8.03
N GLN A 92 -15.67 5.86 -6.76
CA GLN A 92 -14.93 7.06 -6.39
C GLN A 92 -13.47 6.99 -6.85
N PHE A 93 -12.80 5.85 -6.67
CA PHE A 93 -11.42 5.68 -7.12
C PHE A 93 -11.31 5.77 -8.64
N ARG A 94 -12.28 5.21 -9.37
CA ARG A 94 -12.33 5.34 -10.84
C ARG A 94 -12.42 6.79 -11.32
N GLN A 95 -13.11 7.64 -10.58
CA GLN A 95 -13.27 9.05 -10.92
C GLN A 95 -12.04 9.89 -10.55
N GLU A 96 -11.43 9.61 -9.41
CA GLU A 96 -10.35 10.43 -8.84
C GLU A 96 -8.95 9.97 -9.26
N LEU A 97 -8.73 8.66 -9.56
CA LEU A 97 -7.44 8.12 -10.03
C LEU A 97 -7.24 8.38 -11.55
N THR A 98 -7.26 9.64 -11.93
CA THR A 98 -6.93 10.06 -13.30
C THR A 98 -5.45 9.84 -13.61
N ASP A 99 -5.10 9.76 -14.90
CA ASP A 99 -3.69 9.59 -15.30
C ASP A 99 -2.81 10.76 -14.79
N GLU A 100 -3.36 11.97 -14.75
CA GLU A 100 -2.70 13.15 -14.18
C GLU A 100 -2.45 12.97 -12.68
N PHE A 101 -3.48 12.62 -11.91
CA PHE A 101 -3.35 12.36 -10.47
C PHE A 101 -2.33 11.25 -10.18
N MET A 102 -2.34 10.17 -10.96
CA MET A 102 -1.40 9.07 -10.79
C MET A 102 0.03 9.47 -11.10
N ALA A 103 0.24 10.29 -12.14
CA ALA A 103 1.56 10.79 -12.49
C ALA A 103 2.12 11.75 -11.43
N GLU A 104 1.31 12.69 -10.94
CA GLU A 104 1.68 13.66 -9.90
C GLU A 104 2.05 12.99 -8.56
N ASN A 105 1.46 11.83 -8.27
CA ASN A 105 1.60 11.12 -7.01
C ASN A 105 2.43 9.83 -7.10
N ASP A 106 3.14 9.64 -8.23
CA ASP A 106 4.04 8.50 -8.44
C ASP A 106 3.33 7.13 -8.31
N LEU A 107 2.11 7.03 -8.82
CA LEU A 107 1.30 5.81 -8.78
C LEU A 107 1.15 5.12 -10.14
N THR A 108 1.69 5.69 -11.21
CA THR A 108 1.50 5.20 -12.58
C THR A 108 1.94 3.74 -12.75
N ASP A 109 3.15 3.39 -12.29
CA ASP A 109 3.67 2.03 -12.46
C ASP A 109 2.93 1.01 -11.59
N LEU A 110 2.53 1.40 -10.38
CA LEU A 110 1.64 0.57 -9.55
C LEU A 110 0.31 0.30 -10.25
N MET A 111 -0.30 1.33 -10.84
CA MET A 111 -1.58 1.17 -11.53
C MET A 111 -1.50 0.32 -12.81
N LYS A 112 -0.35 0.27 -13.48
CA LYS A 112 -0.10 -0.71 -14.56
C LYS A 112 -0.23 -2.14 -14.03
N VAL A 113 0.49 -2.48 -12.95
CA VAL A 113 0.42 -3.80 -12.32
C VAL A 113 -1.01 -4.13 -11.90
N VAL A 114 -1.68 -3.21 -11.23
CA VAL A 114 -3.04 -3.37 -10.73
C VAL A 114 -4.05 -3.66 -11.85
N ARG A 115 -3.86 -3.07 -13.04
CA ARG A 115 -4.72 -3.31 -14.22
C ARG A 115 -4.45 -4.65 -14.91
N GLU A 116 -3.30 -5.27 -14.69
CA GLU A 116 -2.90 -6.53 -15.35
C GLU A 116 -3.23 -7.78 -14.53
N VAL A 117 -3.39 -7.64 -13.21
CA VAL A 117 -3.68 -8.77 -12.33
C VAL A 117 -5.19 -8.97 -12.13
N PRO A 118 -5.65 -10.22 -11.97
CA PRO A 118 -7.06 -10.48 -11.67
C PRO A 118 -7.40 -9.95 -10.27
N PRO A 119 -8.57 -9.31 -10.08
CA PRO A 119 -9.00 -8.86 -8.78
C PRO A 119 -9.30 -10.04 -7.85
N LEU A 120 -8.76 -10.00 -6.63
CA LEU A 120 -9.04 -10.99 -5.59
C LEU A 120 -10.05 -10.42 -4.58
N HIS A 121 -11.13 -11.17 -4.35
CA HIS A 121 -12.17 -10.76 -3.40
C HIS A 121 -11.74 -10.97 -1.95
N THR A 122 -12.12 -10.03 -1.09
CA THR A 122 -11.76 -10.01 0.33
C THR A 122 -12.00 -11.33 1.09
N PRO A 123 -13.06 -12.11 0.87
CA PRO A 123 -13.25 -13.40 1.57
C PRO A 123 -12.10 -14.39 1.42
N TYR A 124 -11.31 -14.30 0.35
CA TYR A 124 -10.15 -15.17 0.12
C TYR A 124 -8.88 -14.73 0.85
N VAL A 125 -8.89 -13.54 1.46
CA VAL A 125 -7.76 -13.05 2.28
C VAL A 125 -7.88 -13.65 3.68
N PRO A 126 -6.83 -14.28 4.24
CA PRO A 126 -6.85 -14.79 5.61
C PRO A 126 -7.23 -13.72 6.62
N LEU A 127 -8.06 -14.07 7.62
CA LEU A 127 -8.57 -13.11 8.61
C LEU A 127 -7.46 -12.49 9.48
N ASN A 128 -6.35 -13.20 9.65
CA ASN A 128 -5.16 -12.76 10.38
C ASN A 128 -4.09 -12.09 9.50
N SER A 129 -4.38 -11.85 8.22
CA SER A 129 -3.45 -11.15 7.32
C SER A 129 -3.38 -9.66 7.68
N ILE A 130 -2.17 -9.08 7.64
CA ILE A 130 -1.97 -7.64 7.77
C ILE A 130 -2.72 -6.84 6.68
N VAL A 131 -2.99 -7.44 5.52
CA VAL A 131 -3.77 -6.80 4.46
C VAL A 131 -5.18 -6.44 4.93
N ARG A 132 -5.73 -7.19 5.90
CA ARG A 132 -7.04 -6.91 6.51
C ARG A 132 -7.11 -5.57 7.26
N GLU A 133 -5.99 -5.05 7.74
CA GLU A 133 -5.93 -3.70 8.31
C GLU A 133 -6.41 -2.64 7.30
N PHE A 134 -6.16 -2.85 6.02
CA PHE A 134 -6.49 -1.89 4.97
C PHE A 134 -7.88 -2.14 4.36
N VAL A 135 -8.25 -3.41 4.19
CA VAL A 135 -9.48 -3.80 3.49
C VAL A 135 -10.63 -4.18 4.42
N GLY A 136 -10.37 -4.25 5.71
CA GLY A 136 -11.36 -4.58 6.74
C GLY A 136 -11.55 -6.09 6.97
N GLY A 137 -12.33 -6.41 8.01
CA GLY A 137 -12.68 -7.78 8.38
C GLY A 137 -11.53 -8.58 8.97
N SER A 138 -10.59 -7.93 9.67
CA SER A 138 -9.55 -8.59 10.46
C SER A 138 -10.13 -9.35 11.64
N CYS A 139 -9.46 -10.43 12.07
CA CYS A 139 -9.72 -11.06 13.37
C CYS A 139 -9.11 -10.27 14.56
N TYR A 140 -8.32 -9.25 14.27
CA TYR A 140 -7.77 -8.35 15.27
C TYR A 140 -8.57 -7.04 15.33
N GLU A 141 -8.71 -6.48 16.53
CA GLU A 141 -9.22 -5.12 16.74
C GLU A 141 -8.07 -4.12 16.55
N TYR A 142 -8.32 -3.07 15.77
CA TYR A 142 -7.35 -2.01 15.48
C TYR A 142 -7.86 -0.65 15.97
#